data_e7d9f7a04e042b01c85e5035f7c402e5
#
_entry.id   e7d9f7a04e042b01c85e5035f7c402e5
#
_cell.length_a   1.000
_cell.length_b   1.000
_cell.length_c   1.000
_cell.angle_alpha   90.00
_cell.angle_beta   90.00
_cell.angle_gamma   90.00
#
_symmetry.space_group_name_H-M   'P 1'
#
loop_
_entity.id
_entity.type
_entity.pdbx_description
1 polymer ?
#
loop_
_entity_poly.entity_id
_entity_poly.type
_entity_poly.pdbx_seq_one_letter_code
_entity_poly.pdbx_strand_id
1 'polypeptide(L)'
;MSDNEVAHRALDGKRYLLSGPFDLTTPATSVVELAVSGRRCEITAGGPRLGDDVLAALGATGYDEELVYAGGRLAIARTEPYDPQIRLRENRLTGVWLGKRFSFFTHLYGATSNDLLSVLSGFAIREHDDGIAITPHRPHGFAGTATLVKEVPGLGLLEISPLTPQHTAQLPRWRGMTTQAGELFVDELSDGSPYFVLAGSDTWTTVLPLRDTELAEVPRLVGELRLRTAV
;
A
#
# COMPACT_ATOMS: atom_id res chain seq x y z
N MET A 1 28.03 -11.72 1.41
CA MET A 1 27.07 -10.91 2.15
C MET A 1 25.78 -11.72 2.19
N SER A 2 25.19 -11.89 3.38
CA SER A 2 23.94 -12.66 3.51
C SER A 2 22.82 -11.81 2.88
N ASP A 3 22.16 -12.31 1.83
CA ASP A 3 20.98 -11.66 1.26
C ASP A 3 19.91 -11.62 2.35
N ASN A 4 19.63 -10.44 2.90
CA ASN A 4 18.54 -10.25 3.84
C ASN A 4 17.23 -10.41 3.09
N GLU A 5 16.51 -11.50 3.33
CA GLU A 5 15.14 -11.67 2.83
C GLU A 5 14.14 -11.11 3.83
N VAL A 6 13.25 -10.25 3.38
CA VAL A 6 12.18 -9.66 4.19
C VAL A 6 10.83 -10.02 3.55
N ALA A 7 9.89 -10.40 4.40
CA ALA A 7 8.53 -10.72 4.00
C ALA A 7 7.59 -9.55 4.33
N HIS A 8 6.71 -9.20 3.39
CA HIS A 8 5.62 -8.27 3.60
C HIS A 8 4.32 -8.88 3.09
N ARG A 9 3.23 -8.65 3.82
CA ARG A 9 1.89 -9.09 3.45
C ARG A 9 1.03 -7.92 3.02
N ALA A 10 0.47 -8.03 1.83
CA ALA A 10 -0.53 -7.09 1.34
C ALA A 10 -1.91 -7.38 1.94
N LEU A 11 -2.79 -6.37 1.92
CA LEU A 11 -4.13 -6.45 2.50
C LEU A 11 -5.02 -7.55 1.91
N ASP A 12 -4.79 -7.98 0.66
CA ASP A 12 -5.49 -9.13 0.05
C ASP A 12 -4.93 -10.51 0.51
N GLY A 13 -3.97 -10.50 1.43
CA GLY A 13 -3.33 -11.68 1.99
C GLY A 13 -2.12 -12.18 1.20
N LYS A 14 -1.82 -11.62 0.01
CA LYS A 14 -0.62 -11.97 -0.75
C LYS A 14 0.63 -11.62 0.02
N ARG A 15 1.59 -12.51 -0.05
CA ARG A 15 2.88 -12.36 0.62
C ARG A 15 3.97 -12.14 -0.41
N TYR A 16 4.73 -11.08 -0.24
CA TYR A 16 5.87 -10.73 -1.08
C TYR A 16 7.17 -10.94 -0.30
N LEU A 17 8.13 -11.59 -0.93
CA LEU A 17 9.48 -11.80 -0.41
C LEU A 17 10.43 -10.95 -1.23
N LEU A 18 11.13 -10.04 -0.55
CA LEU A 18 12.11 -9.16 -1.14
C LEU A 18 13.49 -9.53 -0.59
N SER A 19 14.50 -9.61 -1.45
CA SER A 19 15.88 -9.75 -1.04
C SER A 19 16.81 -9.02 -2.02
N GLY A 20 18.00 -8.65 -1.53
CA GLY A 20 19.02 -7.95 -2.28
C GLY A 20 20.02 -7.27 -1.36
N PRO A 21 20.99 -6.52 -1.93
CA PRO A 21 22.03 -5.82 -1.18
C PRO A 21 21.54 -4.47 -0.59
N PHE A 22 20.25 -4.36 -0.28
CA PHE A 22 19.59 -3.14 0.19
C PHE A 22 19.28 -3.20 1.67
N ASP A 23 19.07 -2.04 2.28
CA ASP A 23 18.36 -1.95 3.55
C ASP A 23 16.85 -2.14 3.31
N LEU A 24 16.36 -3.34 3.61
CA LEU A 24 14.97 -3.73 3.50
C LEU A 24 14.21 -3.64 4.83
N THR A 25 14.80 -3.03 5.86
CA THR A 25 14.19 -2.94 7.20
C THR A 25 13.10 -1.86 7.30
N THR A 26 13.05 -0.91 6.35
CA THR A 26 11.99 0.11 6.29
C THR A 26 10.61 -0.56 6.29
N PRO A 27 9.62 0.00 6.98
CA PRO A 27 8.26 -0.53 6.94
C PRO A 27 7.68 -0.45 5.52
N ALA A 28 6.77 -1.36 5.23
CA ALA A 28 5.94 -1.29 4.03
C ALA A 28 4.52 -0.87 4.40
N THR A 29 3.84 -0.22 3.47
CA THR A 29 2.39 0.02 3.53
C THR A 29 1.69 -0.81 2.45
N SER A 30 0.45 -1.21 2.71
CA SER A 30 -0.39 -1.87 1.71
C SER A 30 -1.69 -1.11 1.56
N VAL A 31 -2.13 -0.94 0.33
CA VAL A 31 -3.34 -0.20 -0.02
C VAL A 31 -4.28 -1.11 -0.81
N VAL A 32 -5.58 -1.05 -0.51
CA VAL A 32 -6.60 -1.74 -1.29
C VAL A 32 -7.91 -0.96 -1.29
N GLU A 33 -8.59 -0.97 -2.42
CA GLU A 33 -9.96 -0.45 -2.53
C GLU A 33 -10.98 -1.56 -2.28
N LEU A 34 -11.96 -1.28 -1.43
CA LEU A 34 -13.07 -2.17 -1.11
C LEU A 34 -14.40 -1.61 -1.61
N ALA A 35 -15.28 -2.52 -2.01
CA ALA A 35 -16.68 -2.24 -2.28
C ALA A 35 -17.55 -2.99 -1.23
N VAL A 36 -17.90 -2.32 -0.16
CA VAL A 36 -18.62 -2.90 0.98
C VAL A 36 -19.85 -2.07 1.31
N SER A 37 -20.97 -2.73 1.55
CA SER A 37 -22.24 -2.08 1.95
C SER A 37 -22.68 -0.96 1.00
N GLY A 38 -22.40 -1.09 -0.32
CA GLY A 38 -22.72 -0.08 -1.33
C GLY A 38 -21.82 1.15 -1.33
N ARG A 39 -20.76 1.16 -0.53
CA ARG A 39 -19.74 2.21 -0.48
C ARG A 39 -18.41 1.69 -1.03
N ARG A 40 -17.67 2.56 -1.68
CA ARG A 40 -16.25 2.34 -1.96
C ARG A 40 -15.43 3.03 -0.88
N CYS A 41 -14.43 2.34 -0.38
CA CYS A 41 -13.47 2.91 0.56
C CYS A 41 -12.09 2.32 0.29
N GLU A 42 -11.09 3.13 0.51
CA GLU A 42 -9.70 2.71 0.51
C GLU A 42 -9.27 2.35 1.93
N ILE A 43 -8.54 1.25 2.07
CA ILE A 43 -7.86 0.89 3.30
C ILE A 43 -6.37 0.93 3.04
N THR A 44 -5.66 1.62 3.92
CA THR A 44 -4.19 1.66 3.94
C THR A 44 -3.71 1.05 5.25
N ALA A 45 -2.89 0.01 5.17
CA ALA A 45 -2.27 -0.65 6.32
C ALA A 45 -0.76 -0.45 6.34
N GLY A 46 -0.18 -0.44 7.53
CA GLY A 46 1.27 -0.26 7.71
C GLY A 46 1.71 -0.51 9.14
N GLY A 47 2.87 0.03 9.52
CA GLY A 47 3.40 -0.08 10.86
C GLY A 47 2.50 0.50 11.95
N PRO A 48 2.83 0.27 13.24
CA PRO A 48 1.95 0.64 14.36
C PRO A 48 1.72 2.15 14.49
N ARG A 49 2.62 2.97 13.96
CA ARG A 49 2.52 4.44 14.01
C ARG A 49 1.71 5.06 12.88
N LEU A 50 1.31 4.28 11.87
CA LEU A 50 0.62 4.80 10.68
C LEU A 50 -0.62 5.62 11.05
N GLY A 51 -1.40 5.17 12.05
CA GLY A 51 -2.58 5.90 12.52
C GLY A 51 -2.25 7.27 13.09
N ASP A 52 -1.22 7.35 13.94
CA ASP A 52 -0.78 8.62 14.54
C ASP A 52 -0.21 9.57 13.49
N ASP A 53 0.57 9.05 12.55
CA ASP A 53 1.15 9.84 11.45
C ASP A 53 0.05 10.42 10.55
N VAL A 54 -1.01 9.65 10.27
CA VAL A 54 -2.18 10.11 9.51
C VAL A 54 -2.94 11.19 10.27
N LEU A 55 -3.18 11.03 11.58
CA LEU A 55 -3.85 12.06 12.38
C LEU A 55 -3.05 13.35 12.40
N ALA A 56 -1.72 13.26 12.60
CA ALA A 56 -0.86 14.43 12.58
C ALA A 56 -0.91 15.14 11.22
N ALA A 57 -0.89 14.40 10.10
CA ALA A 57 -1.02 14.96 8.76
C ALA A 57 -2.38 15.63 8.52
N LEU A 58 -3.44 15.16 9.18
CA LEU A 58 -4.78 15.75 9.12
C LEU A 58 -4.98 16.93 10.08
N GLY A 59 -3.97 17.27 10.90
CA GLY A 59 -4.06 18.29 11.92
C GLY A 59 -4.99 17.94 13.09
N ALA A 60 -5.31 16.65 13.26
CA ALA A 60 -6.10 16.18 14.39
C ALA A 60 -5.22 16.04 15.65
N THR A 61 -5.74 16.44 16.79
CA THR A 61 -5.02 16.41 18.08
C THR A 61 -5.27 15.12 18.88
N GLY A 62 -6.15 14.25 18.39
CA GLY A 62 -6.51 12.99 19.04
C GLY A 62 -7.70 12.30 18.38
N TYR A 63 -8.18 11.26 19.04
CA TYR A 63 -9.35 10.51 18.63
C TYR A 63 -10.59 11.00 19.39
N ASP A 64 -11.73 11.07 18.70
CA ASP A 64 -13.03 11.44 19.31
C ASP A 64 -13.69 10.25 20.00
N GLU A 65 -13.49 9.04 19.46
CA GLU A 65 -14.08 7.81 19.96
C GLU A 65 -13.07 6.66 19.88
N GLU A 66 -13.15 5.75 20.85
CA GLU A 66 -12.35 4.53 20.86
C GLU A 66 -13.18 3.33 21.32
N LEU A 67 -13.00 2.18 20.66
CA LEU A 67 -13.69 0.94 21.03
C LEU A 67 -12.82 -0.28 20.72
N VAL A 68 -13.12 -1.40 21.40
CA VAL A 68 -12.51 -2.70 21.08
C VAL A 68 -13.20 -3.28 19.85
N TYR A 69 -12.42 -3.65 18.83
CA TYR A 69 -12.95 -4.18 17.58
C TYR A 69 -12.01 -5.21 16.95
N ALA A 70 -12.54 -6.39 16.58
CA ALA A 70 -11.82 -7.43 15.84
C ALA A 70 -10.44 -7.79 16.42
N GLY A 71 -10.33 -7.90 17.73
CA GLY A 71 -9.08 -8.24 18.43
C GLY A 71 -8.06 -7.12 18.57
N GLY A 72 -8.38 -5.92 18.11
CA GLY A 72 -7.61 -4.69 18.25
C GLY A 72 -8.43 -3.56 18.85
N ARG A 73 -7.96 -2.34 18.67
CA ARG A 73 -8.64 -1.11 19.07
C ARG A 73 -9.02 -0.32 17.80
N LEU A 74 -10.26 0.07 17.67
CA LEU A 74 -10.71 1.01 16.65
C LEU A 74 -10.80 2.40 17.26
N ALA A 75 -10.09 3.33 16.71
CA ALA A 75 -10.08 4.73 17.09
C ALA A 75 -10.64 5.57 15.94
N ILE A 76 -11.46 6.56 16.24
CA ILE A 76 -12.18 7.36 15.25
C ILE A 76 -11.86 8.83 15.48
N ALA A 77 -11.49 9.53 14.41
CA ALA A 77 -11.29 10.98 14.41
C ALA A 77 -12.15 11.63 13.34
N ARG A 78 -12.66 12.84 13.65
CA ARG A 78 -13.41 13.70 12.72
C ARG A 78 -12.59 14.91 12.40
N THR A 79 -12.47 15.21 11.11
CA THR A 79 -11.77 16.39 10.62
C THR A 79 -12.60 17.05 9.53
N GLU A 80 -12.42 18.35 9.37
CA GLU A 80 -13.07 19.14 8.32
C GLU A 80 -12.01 19.88 7.48
N PRO A 81 -11.18 19.15 6.71
CA PRO A 81 -10.19 19.79 5.89
C PRO A 81 -10.85 20.71 4.84
N TYR A 82 -10.23 21.86 4.62
CA TYR A 82 -10.62 22.74 3.54
C TYR A 82 -9.96 22.28 2.24
N ASP A 83 -10.76 21.99 1.23
CA ASP A 83 -10.27 21.71 -0.11
C ASP A 83 -10.24 23.01 -0.93
N PRO A 84 -9.05 23.54 -1.30
CA PRO A 84 -8.94 24.78 -2.05
C PRO A 84 -9.39 24.65 -3.51
N GLN A 85 -9.44 23.45 -4.07
CA GLN A 85 -9.84 23.23 -5.47
C GLN A 85 -11.36 23.38 -5.63
N ILE A 86 -12.14 22.78 -4.73
CA ILE A 86 -13.60 22.87 -4.74
C ILE A 86 -14.14 23.94 -3.79
N ARG A 87 -13.27 24.58 -3.01
CA ARG A 87 -13.57 25.63 -2.01
C ARG A 87 -14.60 25.21 -0.98
N LEU A 88 -14.58 23.94 -0.58
CA LEU A 88 -15.49 23.38 0.42
C LEU A 88 -14.71 22.80 1.60
N ARG A 89 -15.37 22.74 2.75
CA ARG A 89 -14.93 21.91 3.86
C ARG A 89 -15.65 20.57 3.76
N GLU A 90 -14.88 19.49 3.80
CA GLU A 90 -15.43 18.15 3.73
C GLU A 90 -15.42 17.53 5.13
N ASN A 91 -16.58 17.06 5.58
CA ASN A 91 -16.65 16.28 6.81
C ASN A 91 -16.04 14.89 6.55
N ARG A 92 -14.85 14.66 7.10
CA ARG A 92 -14.08 13.43 6.96
C ARG A 92 -14.05 12.67 8.28
N LEU A 93 -14.54 11.45 8.25
CA LEU A 93 -14.41 10.48 9.32
C LEU A 93 -13.20 9.57 9.00
N THR A 94 -12.23 9.53 9.90
CA THR A 94 -11.08 8.65 9.81
C THR A 94 -11.19 7.56 10.86
N GLY A 95 -11.30 6.31 10.42
CA GLY A 95 -11.22 5.14 11.28
C GLY A 95 -9.82 4.56 11.25
N VAL A 96 -9.21 4.36 12.40
CA VAL A 96 -7.90 3.73 12.57
C VAL A 96 -8.07 2.46 13.41
N TRP A 97 -7.78 1.32 12.82
CA TRP A 97 -7.67 0.07 13.59
C TRP A 97 -6.23 -0.15 14.01
N LEU A 98 -6.03 -0.41 15.29
CA LEU A 98 -4.73 -0.59 15.93
C LEU A 98 -4.63 -2.03 16.43
N GLY A 99 -3.77 -2.81 15.77
CA GLY A 99 -3.41 -4.16 16.19
C GLY A 99 -2.25 -4.16 17.19
N LYS A 100 -1.53 -5.26 17.29
CA LYS A 100 -0.36 -5.41 18.16
C LYS A 100 0.91 -4.83 17.53
N ARG A 101 1.09 -4.98 16.22
CA ARG A 101 2.29 -4.61 15.46
C ARG A 101 2.01 -3.76 14.24
N PHE A 102 0.78 -3.80 13.77
CA PHE A 102 0.35 -3.10 12.57
C PHE A 102 -0.90 -2.30 12.86
N SER A 103 -1.15 -1.31 12.02
CA SER A 103 -2.40 -0.56 12.01
C SER A 103 -2.88 -0.40 10.58
N PHE A 104 -4.16 -0.12 10.41
CA PHE A 104 -4.69 0.38 9.16
C PHE A 104 -5.63 1.55 9.40
N PHE A 105 -5.83 2.38 8.38
CA PHE A 105 -6.84 3.43 8.42
C PHE A 105 -7.70 3.41 7.16
N THR A 106 -8.86 4.04 7.27
CA THR A 106 -9.75 4.36 6.16
C THR A 106 -10.41 5.71 6.39
N HIS A 107 -10.72 6.38 5.29
CA HIS A 107 -11.46 7.64 5.31
C HIS A 107 -12.84 7.47 4.71
N LEU A 108 -13.86 8.03 5.38
CA LEU A 108 -15.21 8.12 4.86
C LEU A 108 -15.65 9.58 4.88
N TYR A 109 -16.27 10.03 3.80
CA TYR A 109 -16.77 11.39 3.67
C TYR A 109 -18.28 11.44 3.92
N GLY A 110 -18.73 12.45 4.68
CA GLY A 110 -20.14 12.61 5.03
C GLY A 110 -20.75 11.41 5.76
N ALA A 111 -19.92 10.67 6.52
CA ALA A 111 -20.29 9.42 7.17
C ALA A 111 -20.35 9.56 8.69
N THR A 112 -21.08 8.66 9.34
CA THR A 112 -21.16 8.50 10.78
C THR A 112 -20.28 7.34 11.27
N SER A 113 -20.06 7.24 12.60
CA SER A 113 -19.38 6.08 13.19
C SER A 113 -20.10 4.75 12.89
N ASN A 114 -21.44 4.77 12.78
CA ASN A 114 -22.21 3.58 12.39
C ASN A 114 -21.95 3.18 10.93
N ASP A 115 -21.77 4.14 10.03
CA ASP A 115 -21.37 3.85 8.64
C ASP A 115 -20.00 3.19 8.58
N LEU A 116 -19.05 3.69 9.37
CA LEU A 116 -17.72 3.09 9.48
C LEU A 116 -17.79 1.65 10.01
N LEU A 117 -18.54 1.42 11.10
CA LEU A 117 -18.74 0.07 11.65
C LEU A 117 -19.41 -0.86 10.64
N SER A 118 -20.36 -0.36 9.86
CA SER A 118 -21.00 -1.11 8.77
C SER A 118 -20.00 -1.52 7.69
N VAL A 119 -19.09 -0.62 7.30
CA VAL A 119 -18.00 -0.94 6.37
C VAL A 119 -17.07 -1.98 6.97
N LEU A 120 -16.57 -1.75 8.18
CA LEU A 120 -15.63 -2.66 8.85
C LEU A 120 -16.22 -4.05 9.10
N SER A 121 -17.52 -4.15 9.37
CA SER A 121 -18.21 -5.45 9.52
C SER A 121 -18.34 -6.25 8.22
N GLY A 122 -17.99 -5.67 7.08
CA GLY A 122 -18.03 -6.33 5.77
C GLY A 122 -16.85 -7.23 5.47
N PHE A 123 -15.85 -7.29 6.34
CA PHE A 123 -14.65 -8.13 6.17
C PHE A 123 -14.06 -8.58 7.51
N ALA A 124 -13.35 -9.69 7.48
CA ALA A 124 -12.54 -10.15 8.60
C ALA A 124 -11.14 -9.53 8.54
N ILE A 125 -10.57 -9.24 9.71
CA ILE A 125 -9.22 -8.69 9.89
C ILE A 125 -8.36 -9.77 10.53
N ARG A 126 -7.18 -10.01 9.97
CA ARG A 126 -6.18 -10.91 10.56
C ARG A 126 -4.80 -10.26 10.52
N GLU A 127 -4.21 -10.10 11.70
CA GLU A 127 -2.83 -9.66 11.84
C GLU A 127 -1.88 -10.86 11.76
N HIS A 128 -0.81 -10.73 10.99
CA HIS A 128 0.27 -11.68 10.83
C HIS A 128 1.59 -11.05 11.24
N ASP A 129 2.68 -11.84 11.24
CA ASP A 129 4.02 -11.34 11.57
C ASP A 129 4.59 -10.37 10.52
N ASP A 130 4.07 -10.43 9.29
CA ASP A 130 4.54 -9.71 8.12
C ASP A 130 3.53 -8.69 7.56
N GLY A 131 2.40 -8.46 8.25
CA GLY A 131 1.39 -7.47 7.85
C GLY A 131 -0.04 -7.82 8.29
N ILE A 132 -1.00 -7.11 7.73
CA ILE A 132 -2.44 -7.33 7.94
C ILE A 132 -3.03 -7.91 6.66
N ALA A 133 -3.88 -8.93 6.81
CA ALA A 133 -4.77 -9.39 5.76
C ALA A 133 -6.23 -9.06 6.12
N ILE A 134 -7.00 -8.66 5.13
CA ILE A 134 -8.46 -8.53 5.23
C ILE A 134 -9.12 -9.51 4.28
N THR A 135 -10.25 -10.06 4.69
CA THR A 135 -11.01 -11.01 3.88
C THR A 135 -12.45 -10.55 3.80
N PRO A 136 -12.91 -10.01 2.67
CA PRO A 136 -14.30 -9.63 2.48
C PRO A 136 -15.24 -10.81 2.72
N HIS A 137 -16.36 -10.58 3.40
CA HIS A 137 -17.37 -11.62 3.65
C HIS A 137 -18.19 -11.96 2.40
N ARG A 138 -18.19 -11.08 1.40
CA ARG A 138 -18.88 -11.29 0.13
C ARG A 138 -17.89 -11.50 -1.01
N PRO A 139 -18.20 -12.34 -1.99
CA PRO A 139 -17.45 -12.39 -3.25
C PRO A 139 -17.35 -10.99 -3.88
N HIS A 140 -16.21 -10.69 -4.51
CA HIS A 140 -15.95 -9.39 -5.15
C HIS A 140 -15.99 -8.18 -4.21
N GLY A 141 -15.69 -8.37 -2.91
CA GLY A 141 -15.57 -7.24 -1.96
C GLY A 141 -14.35 -6.36 -2.20
N PHE A 142 -13.31 -6.85 -2.88
CA PHE A 142 -12.23 -6.01 -3.40
C PHE A 142 -12.66 -5.34 -4.71
N ALA A 143 -12.49 -4.03 -4.79
CA ALA A 143 -12.75 -3.25 -6.00
C ALA A 143 -11.52 -3.18 -6.93
N GLY A 144 -10.36 -3.58 -6.42
CA GLY A 144 -9.08 -3.65 -7.13
C GLY A 144 -8.13 -4.65 -6.47
N THR A 145 -6.93 -4.75 -7.01
CA THR A 145 -5.83 -5.54 -6.42
C THR A 145 -5.17 -4.74 -5.30
N ALA A 146 -4.72 -5.44 -4.23
CA ALA A 146 -3.92 -4.79 -3.21
C ALA A 146 -2.54 -4.44 -3.77
N THR A 147 -2.05 -3.26 -3.40
CA THR A 147 -0.71 -2.78 -3.71
C THR A 147 0.11 -2.71 -2.44
N LEU A 148 1.35 -3.14 -2.51
CA LEU A 148 2.35 -2.97 -1.46
C LEU A 148 3.29 -1.84 -1.86
N VAL A 149 3.47 -0.86 -0.99
CA VAL A 149 4.37 0.28 -1.20
C VAL A 149 5.50 0.21 -0.19
N LYS A 150 6.74 0.27 -0.68
CA LYS A 150 7.94 0.17 0.16
C LYS A 150 9.03 1.10 -0.34
N GLU A 151 9.50 1.94 0.56
CA GLU A 151 10.75 2.68 0.32
C GLU A 151 11.95 1.75 0.52
N VAL A 152 12.86 1.77 -0.46
CA VAL A 152 14.16 1.10 -0.40
C VAL A 152 15.24 2.16 -0.55
N PRO A 153 15.94 2.51 0.56
CA PRO A 153 16.99 3.54 0.53
C PRO A 153 18.03 3.28 -0.54
N GLY A 154 18.37 4.31 -1.32
CA GLY A 154 19.31 4.24 -2.42
C GLY A 154 18.75 3.65 -3.72
N LEU A 155 17.55 3.07 -3.71
CA LEU A 155 16.88 2.55 -4.92
C LEU A 155 15.66 3.39 -5.31
N GLY A 156 14.74 3.61 -4.37
CA GLY A 156 13.52 4.33 -4.66
C GLY A 156 12.31 3.82 -3.88
N LEU A 157 11.14 4.31 -4.26
CA LEU A 157 9.85 3.81 -3.79
C LEU A 157 9.40 2.69 -4.72
N LEU A 158 9.19 1.50 -4.17
CA LEU A 158 8.63 0.34 -4.87
C LEU A 158 7.12 0.30 -4.65
N GLU A 159 6.36 0.22 -5.73
CA GLU A 159 4.94 -0.08 -5.72
C GLU A 159 4.74 -1.45 -6.37
N ILE A 160 4.36 -2.44 -5.55
CA ILE A 160 4.31 -3.86 -5.94
C ILE A 160 2.86 -4.33 -5.93
N SER A 161 2.43 -4.91 -7.03
CA SER A 161 1.09 -5.49 -7.18
C SER A 161 1.16 -6.82 -7.97
N PRO A 162 0.08 -7.61 -7.97
CA PRO A 162 0.02 -8.77 -8.88
C PRO A 162 0.06 -8.34 -10.34
N LEU A 163 0.74 -9.12 -11.16
CA LEU A 163 0.67 -8.95 -12.62
C LEU A 163 -0.74 -9.28 -13.10
N THR A 164 -1.34 -8.36 -13.84
CA THR A 164 -2.68 -8.51 -14.41
C THR A 164 -2.62 -8.50 -15.94
N PRO A 165 -3.65 -8.99 -16.65
CA PRO A 165 -3.73 -8.85 -18.10
C PRO A 165 -3.67 -7.39 -18.57
N GLN A 166 -4.19 -6.45 -17.76
CA GLN A 166 -4.11 -5.03 -18.06
C GLN A 166 -2.66 -4.53 -18.00
N HIS A 167 -1.88 -4.94 -17.00
CA HIS A 167 -0.46 -4.62 -16.91
C HIS A 167 0.30 -5.17 -18.12
N THR A 168 0.06 -6.43 -18.49
CA THR A 168 0.69 -7.04 -19.66
C THR A 168 0.37 -6.30 -20.97
N ALA A 169 -0.84 -5.78 -21.09
CA ALA A 169 -1.25 -4.99 -22.27
C ALA A 169 -0.58 -3.61 -22.35
N GLN A 170 -0.08 -3.09 -21.22
CA GLN A 170 0.65 -1.81 -21.15
C GLN A 170 2.13 -1.96 -21.46
N LEU A 171 2.68 -3.19 -21.44
CA LEU A 171 4.08 -3.40 -21.74
C LEU A 171 4.41 -3.02 -23.18
N PRO A 172 5.59 -2.41 -23.43
CA PRO A 172 6.07 -2.15 -24.75
C PRO A 172 6.23 -3.44 -25.56
N ARG A 173 6.16 -3.35 -26.90
CA ARG A 173 6.36 -4.51 -27.80
C ARG A 173 7.82 -4.94 -27.92
N TRP A 174 8.77 -4.10 -27.49
CA TRP A 174 10.19 -4.44 -27.45
C TRP A 174 10.53 -5.13 -26.13
N ARG A 175 11.61 -5.89 -26.16
CA ARG A 175 12.10 -6.62 -25.00
C ARG A 175 12.79 -5.67 -24.02
N GLY A 176 12.43 -5.76 -22.73
CA GLY A 176 13.08 -5.04 -21.64
C GLY A 176 14.46 -5.60 -21.30
N MET A 177 15.16 -4.93 -20.39
CA MET A 177 16.40 -5.44 -19.82
C MET A 177 16.08 -6.62 -18.89
N THR A 178 16.71 -7.77 -19.13
CA THR A 178 16.51 -8.97 -18.30
C THR A 178 17.17 -8.78 -16.92
N THR A 179 16.41 -9.02 -15.85
CA THR A 179 16.87 -9.02 -14.45
C THR A 179 16.53 -10.34 -13.77
N GLN A 180 16.96 -10.52 -12.50
CA GLN A 180 16.61 -11.70 -11.71
C GLN A 180 15.12 -11.77 -11.35
N ALA A 181 14.45 -10.63 -11.25
CA ALA A 181 13.03 -10.53 -10.86
C ALA A 181 12.08 -10.38 -12.06
N GLY A 182 12.59 -10.25 -13.30
CA GLY A 182 11.76 -10.09 -14.48
C GLY A 182 12.40 -9.20 -15.56
N GLU A 183 11.58 -8.62 -16.41
CA GLU A 183 12.02 -7.65 -17.43
C GLU A 183 11.82 -6.23 -16.91
N LEU A 184 12.85 -5.41 -17.04
CA LEU A 184 12.86 -4.00 -16.63
C LEU A 184 12.68 -3.10 -17.85
N PHE A 185 11.74 -2.17 -17.73
CA PHE A 185 11.45 -1.13 -18.70
C PHE A 185 11.62 0.24 -18.05
N VAL A 186 11.93 1.26 -18.82
CA VAL A 186 11.96 2.66 -18.39
C VAL A 186 10.84 3.41 -19.10
N ASP A 187 10.18 4.30 -18.36
CA ASP A 187 9.13 5.20 -18.85
C ASP A 187 9.24 6.55 -18.11
N GLU A 188 8.45 7.53 -18.49
CA GLU A 188 8.49 8.89 -17.96
C GLU A 188 7.13 9.31 -17.41
N LEU A 189 7.16 9.98 -16.27
CA LEU A 189 5.99 10.65 -15.72
C LEU A 189 5.65 11.91 -16.56
N SER A 190 4.48 12.49 -16.33
CA SER A 190 4.01 13.69 -17.05
C SER A 190 4.90 14.91 -16.89
N ASP A 191 5.74 14.95 -15.85
CA ASP A 191 6.74 15.98 -15.60
C ASP A 191 8.12 15.70 -16.21
N GLY A 192 8.25 14.56 -16.94
CA GLY A 192 9.50 14.08 -17.54
C GLY A 192 10.41 13.33 -16.58
N SER A 193 9.99 13.11 -15.33
CA SER A 193 10.78 12.30 -14.38
C SER A 193 10.74 10.82 -14.77
N PRO A 194 11.88 10.14 -14.84
CA PRO A 194 11.91 8.72 -15.19
C PRO A 194 11.39 7.85 -14.07
N TYR A 195 10.66 6.81 -14.42
CA TYR A 195 10.33 5.71 -13.54
C TYR A 195 10.58 4.38 -14.24
N PHE A 196 10.65 3.31 -13.47
CA PHE A 196 10.95 1.99 -14.01
C PHE A 196 9.83 1.02 -13.71
N VAL A 197 9.59 0.10 -14.66
CA VAL A 197 8.61 -0.98 -14.51
C VAL A 197 9.35 -2.30 -14.56
N LEU A 198 9.25 -3.07 -13.49
CA LEU A 198 9.77 -4.43 -13.41
C LEU A 198 8.61 -5.41 -13.55
N ALA A 199 8.51 -6.06 -14.69
CA ALA A 199 7.50 -7.07 -14.99
C ALA A 199 8.04 -8.47 -14.66
N GLY A 200 7.62 -9.02 -13.52
CA GLY A 200 7.93 -10.37 -13.08
C GLY A 200 7.00 -11.42 -13.70
N SER A 201 7.13 -12.67 -13.27
CA SER A 201 6.24 -13.78 -13.70
C SER A 201 4.82 -13.62 -13.20
N ASP A 202 4.65 -13.05 -12.01
CA ASP A 202 3.39 -12.90 -11.29
C ASP A 202 3.26 -11.56 -10.56
N THR A 203 4.26 -10.70 -10.68
CA THR A 203 4.35 -9.39 -10.05
C THR A 203 4.55 -8.28 -11.07
N TRP A 204 3.94 -7.15 -10.78
CA TRP A 204 4.18 -5.86 -11.41
C TRP A 204 4.75 -4.92 -10.38
N THR A 205 5.92 -4.33 -10.65
CA THR A 205 6.56 -3.41 -9.73
C THR A 205 6.92 -2.12 -10.43
N THR A 206 6.39 -1.00 -9.95
CA THR A 206 6.85 0.33 -10.35
C THR A 206 7.94 0.77 -9.38
N VAL A 207 9.05 1.26 -9.91
CA VAL A 207 10.16 1.83 -9.14
C VAL A 207 10.23 3.31 -9.43
N LEU A 208 9.96 4.13 -8.42
CA LEU A 208 10.04 5.58 -8.48
C LEU A 208 11.33 6.01 -7.77
N PRO A 209 12.37 6.45 -8.51
CA PRO A 209 13.60 6.91 -7.89
C PRO A 209 13.35 8.09 -6.97
N LEU A 210 13.97 8.10 -5.80
CA LEU A 210 13.93 9.25 -4.88
C LEU A 210 14.97 10.30 -5.30
N ARG A 211 14.87 11.51 -4.73
CA ARG A 211 15.71 12.65 -5.12
C ARG A 211 17.20 12.42 -4.96
N ASP A 212 17.59 11.56 -4.02
CA ASP A 212 18.96 11.18 -3.70
C ASP A 212 19.45 9.93 -4.46
N THR A 213 18.60 9.34 -5.31
CA THR A 213 18.95 8.15 -6.10
C THR A 213 19.67 8.57 -7.38
N GLU A 214 20.84 7.99 -7.65
CA GLU A 214 21.55 8.17 -8.91
C GLU A 214 20.84 7.39 -10.03
N LEU A 215 20.15 8.10 -10.92
CA LEU A 215 19.29 7.50 -11.95
C LEU A 215 20.01 6.50 -12.86
N ALA A 216 21.29 6.76 -13.18
CA ALA A 216 22.09 5.87 -14.00
C ALA A 216 22.36 4.50 -13.34
N GLU A 217 22.34 4.45 -12.02
CA GLU A 217 22.57 3.22 -11.26
C GLU A 217 21.28 2.39 -11.04
N VAL A 218 20.09 2.99 -11.19
CA VAL A 218 18.82 2.30 -10.93
C VAL A 218 18.66 0.99 -11.69
N PRO A 219 18.96 0.90 -13.01
CA PRO A 219 18.84 -0.36 -13.74
C PRO A 219 19.74 -1.47 -13.16
N ARG A 220 20.97 -1.12 -12.76
CA ARG A 220 21.88 -2.07 -12.11
C ARG A 220 21.33 -2.52 -10.75
N LEU A 221 20.89 -1.57 -9.93
CA LEU A 221 20.36 -1.84 -8.60
C LEU A 221 19.08 -2.70 -8.66
N VAL A 222 18.13 -2.37 -9.56
CA VAL A 222 16.95 -3.20 -9.80
C VAL A 222 17.34 -4.61 -10.25
N GLY A 223 18.43 -4.73 -11.03
CA GLY A 223 18.98 -6.03 -11.44
C GLY A 223 19.42 -6.93 -10.27
N GLU A 224 19.75 -6.35 -9.12
CA GLU A 224 20.15 -7.06 -7.91
C GLU A 224 18.95 -7.38 -6.98
N LEU A 225 17.78 -6.76 -7.22
CA LEU A 225 16.55 -7.02 -6.47
C LEU A 225 15.98 -8.39 -6.85
N ARG A 226 15.67 -9.19 -5.85
CA ARG A 226 14.88 -10.42 -6.00
C ARG A 226 13.52 -10.19 -5.38
N LEU A 227 12.49 -10.44 -6.14
CA LEU A 227 11.10 -10.30 -5.73
C LEU A 227 10.32 -11.53 -6.16
N ARG A 228 9.58 -12.12 -5.24
CA ARG A 228 8.70 -13.25 -5.52
C ARG A 228 7.47 -13.23 -4.62
N THR A 229 6.39 -13.81 -5.07
CA THR A 229 5.25 -14.11 -4.20
C THR A 229 5.50 -15.42 -3.43
N ALA A 230 4.92 -15.51 -2.25
CA ALA A 230 4.88 -16.75 -1.46
C ALA A 230 3.42 -17.10 -1.15
N VAL A 231 3.14 -18.38 -1.12
CA VAL A 231 1.84 -18.92 -0.73
C VAL A 231 1.70 -18.95 0.79
#